data_0739409d779d191685c81f01c1e6ba76
#
_entry.id   0739409d779d191685c81f01c1e6ba76
#
_cell.length_a   1.000
_cell.length_b   1.000
_cell.length_c   1.000
_cell.angle_alpha   90.00
_cell.angle_beta   90.00
_cell.angle_gamma   90.00
#
_symmetry.space_group_name_H-M   'P 1'
#
loop_
_entity.id
_entity.type
_entity.pdbx_description
1 polymer ?
#
loop_
_entity_poly.entity_id
_entity_poly.type
_entity_poly.pdbx_seq_one_letter_code
_entity_poly.pdbx_strand_id
1 'polypeptide(L)'
;VIVNVMEDHMDVLGPTLKDVAQAFTATIPYNGKLVVMKDEYTKFFAKEAKKRNSELIVVDKDEIPESYLREFDYLVFPDNVAIVLGIAQAIGVDYETALQGMLNAPADPGAVRIKYFHANNTKNVFVNAFAANEPQSTKAILNKVEPYNYPYRKKIVILNCRSDRVDRTQLFVENFLEDVDYDVLICTGKSTQMVSNLMETMSEKKYLNFEGQDFSEIEKGILHEADNALVFCVGNIHGPGGRIAEFIEGIE
;
A
#
# COMPACT_ATOMS: atom_id res chain seq x y z
N VAL A 1 3.73 -3.21 -23.45
CA VAL A 1 2.73 -2.86 -22.42
C VAL A 1 2.84 -1.40 -22.09
N ILE A 2 1.70 -0.70 -21.98
CA ILE A 2 1.61 0.68 -21.46
C ILE A 2 0.64 0.62 -20.27
N VAL A 3 1.19 0.83 -19.07
CA VAL A 3 0.43 0.67 -17.82
C VAL A 3 -0.51 1.86 -17.58
N ASN A 4 0.02 3.07 -17.69
CA ASN A 4 -0.73 4.32 -17.53
C ASN A 4 -0.03 5.47 -18.25
N VAL A 5 -0.74 6.60 -18.37
CA VAL A 5 -0.19 7.88 -18.81
C VAL A 5 -0.36 8.85 -17.64
N MET A 6 0.73 9.22 -17.00
CA MET A 6 0.74 10.10 -15.82
C MET A 6 1.91 11.08 -15.87
N GLU A 7 1.86 12.06 -14.99
CA GLU A 7 2.94 13.05 -14.85
C GLU A 7 4.18 12.38 -14.24
N ASP A 8 5.14 12.07 -15.08
CA ASP A 8 6.45 11.55 -14.70
C ASP A 8 7.47 11.95 -15.79
N HIS A 9 8.68 12.31 -15.37
CA HIS A 9 9.74 12.74 -16.28
C HIS A 9 9.28 13.77 -17.34
N MET A 10 8.46 14.74 -16.94
CA MET A 10 7.87 15.74 -17.82
C MET A 10 8.89 16.61 -18.55
N ASP A 11 10.08 16.74 -18.00
CA ASP A 11 11.24 17.40 -18.59
C ASP A 11 11.79 16.67 -19.83
N VAL A 12 11.56 15.35 -19.91
CA VAL A 12 12.04 14.48 -21.01
C VAL A 12 10.91 14.05 -21.94
N LEU A 13 9.77 13.62 -21.37
CA LEU A 13 8.66 13.06 -22.14
C LEU A 13 7.73 14.12 -22.73
N GLY A 14 7.79 15.36 -22.23
CA GLY A 14 7.02 16.49 -22.71
C GLY A 14 6.11 17.11 -21.63
N PRO A 15 5.74 18.39 -21.81
CA PRO A 15 5.10 19.20 -20.77
C PRO A 15 3.64 18.82 -20.48
N THR A 16 3.02 17.95 -21.31
CA THR A 16 1.63 17.55 -21.14
C THR A 16 1.47 16.02 -21.17
N LEU A 17 0.43 15.49 -20.55
CA LEU A 17 0.10 14.06 -20.62
C LEU A 17 -0.09 13.55 -22.04
N LYS A 18 -0.54 14.42 -22.96
CA LYS A 18 -0.64 14.07 -24.38
C LYS A 18 0.74 13.85 -25.00
N ASP A 19 1.74 14.64 -24.62
CA ASP A 19 3.11 14.46 -25.08
C ASP A 19 3.72 13.18 -24.52
N VAL A 20 3.45 12.85 -23.24
CA VAL A 20 3.82 11.58 -22.64
C VAL A 20 3.20 10.41 -23.40
N ALA A 21 1.89 10.44 -23.67
CA ALA A 21 1.23 9.42 -24.48
C ALA A 21 1.84 9.31 -25.89
N GLN A 22 2.19 10.44 -26.52
CA GLN A 22 2.84 10.47 -27.83
C GLN A 22 4.24 9.84 -27.77
N ALA A 23 5.03 10.13 -26.74
CA ALA A 23 6.35 9.54 -26.54
C ALA A 23 6.25 8.00 -26.40
N PHE A 24 5.26 7.49 -25.67
CA PHE A 24 5.04 6.05 -25.51
C PHE A 24 4.71 5.33 -26.82
N THR A 25 4.22 6.02 -27.83
CA THR A 25 3.99 5.37 -29.14
C THR A 25 5.26 4.78 -29.74
N ALA A 26 6.44 5.31 -29.41
CA ALA A 26 7.72 4.77 -29.88
C ALA A 26 7.96 3.32 -29.45
N THR A 27 7.36 2.89 -28.34
CA THR A 27 7.49 1.53 -27.78
C THR A 27 6.53 0.51 -28.39
N ILE A 28 5.53 0.95 -29.18
CA ILE A 28 4.55 0.06 -29.80
C ILE A 28 5.24 -0.73 -30.93
N PRO A 29 5.22 -2.07 -30.91
CA PRO A 29 5.85 -2.88 -31.93
C PRO A 29 5.11 -2.82 -33.28
N TYR A 30 5.76 -3.24 -34.35
CA TYR A 30 5.11 -3.57 -35.62
C TYR A 30 4.76 -5.07 -35.64
N ASN A 31 3.58 -5.42 -36.15
CA ASN A 31 3.09 -6.81 -36.26
C ASN A 31 3.17 -7.58 -34.92
N GLY A 32 2.96 -6.89 -33.80
CA GLY A 32 3.05 -7.44 -32.46
C GLY A 32 1.76 -7.28 -31.66
N LYS A 33 1.90 -7.23 -30.34
CA LYS A 33 0.78 -7.05 -29.42
C LYS A 33 1.04 -5.86 -28.49
N LEU A 34 0.00 -5.11 -28.21
CA LEU A 34 0.02 -3.99 -27.28
C LEU A 34 -1.05 -4.21 -26.20
N VAL A 35 -0.63 -4.27 -24.95
CA VAL A 35 -1.53 -4.30 -23.79
C VAL A 35 -1.59 -2.90 -23.19
N VAL A 36 -2.80 -2.38 -22.97
CA VAL A 36 -3.04 -1.07 -22.36
C VAL A 36 -4.16 -1.15 -21.32
N MET A 37 -4.06 -0.32 -20.30
CA MET A 37 -5.17 -0.07 -19.39
C MET A 37 -6.27 0.73 -20.11
N LYS A 38 -7.53 0.44 -19.79
CA LYS A 38 -8.67 1.21 -20.23
C LYS A 38 -8.69 2.57 -19.56
N ASP A 39 -8.43 3.61 -20.34
CA ASP A 39 -8.39 5.01 -19.90
C ASP A 39 -8.79 5.97 -21.05
N GLU A 40 -8.60 7.26 -20.84
CA GLU A 40 -8.88 8.29 -21.86
C GLU A 40 -7.97 8.17 -23.10
N TYR A 41 -6.78 7.56 -22.97
CA TYR A 41 -5.80 7.35 -24.06
C TYR A 41 -6.03 6.06 -24.84
N THR A 42 -6.95 5.18 -24.44
CA THR A 42 -7.21 3.89 -25.12
C THR A 42 -7.48 4.06 -26.61
N LYS A 43 -8.32 5.05 -26.99
CA LYS A 43 -8.62 5.34 -28.42
C LYS A 43 -7.39 5.84 -29.19
N PHE A 44 -6.53 6.58 -28.52
CA PHE A 44 -5.28 7.07 -29.12
C PHE A 44 -4.34 5.90 -29.40
N PHE A 45 -4.10 5.02 -28.42
CA PHE A 45 -3.25 3.85 -28.60
C PHE A 45 -3.84 2.82 -29.57
N ALA A 46 -5.16 2.67 -29.64
CA ALA A 46 -5.82 1.84 -30.66
C ALA A 46 -5.48 2.30 -32.09
N LYS A 47 -5.52 3.60 -32.31
CA LYS A 47 -5.15 4.18 -33.62
C LYS A 47 -3.69 3.92 -33.97
N GLU A 48 -2.79 4.09 -33.01
CA GLU A 48 -1.36 3.88 -33.22
C GLU A 48 -1.02 2.39 -33.42
N ALA A 49 -1.64 1.48 -32.65
CA ALA A 49 -1.48 0.03 -32.83
C ALA A 49 -1.93 -0.40 -34.22
N LYS A 50 -3.11 0.11 -34.69
CA LYS A 50 -3.61 -0.17 -36.05
C LYS A 50 -2.64 0.25 -37.15
N LYS A 51 -1.99 1.43 -37.04
CA LYS A 51 -0.99 1.91 -38.00
C LYS A 51 0.22 0.97 -38.11
N ARG A 52 0.51 0.25 -37.02
CA ARG A 52 1.66 -0.68 -36.93
C ARG A 52 1.26 -2.15 -37.14
N ASN A 53 0.00 -2.39 -37.53
CA ASN A 53 -0.53 -3.74 -37.68
C ASN A 53 -0.36 -4.60 -36.41
N SER A 54 -0.51 -3.97 -35.22
CA SER A 54 -0.40 -4.62 -33.94
C SER A 54 -1.77 -4.88 -33.34
N GLU A 55 -1.94 -6.04 -32.73
CA GLU A 55 -3.09 -6.41 -31.93
C GLU A 55 -3.16 -5.56 -30.66
N LEU A 56 -4.31 -4.95 -30.36
CA LEU A 56 -4.54 -4.22 -29.13
C LEU A 56 -5.33 -5.07 -28.14
N ILE A 57 -4.81 -5.23 -26.94
CA ILE A 57 -5.48 -5.86 -25.81
C ILE A 57 -5.73 -4.74 -24.78
N VAL A 58 -7.00 -4.47 -24.50
CA VAL A 58 -7.42 -3.47 -23.52
C VAL A 58 -7.88 -4.21 -22.27
N VAL A 59 -7.33 -3.83 -21.12
CA VAL A 59 -7.70 -4.41 -19.83
C VAL A 59 -8.37 -3.35 -18.95
N ASP A 60 -9.30 -3.80 -18.11
CA ASP A 60 -10.07 -2.92 -17.24
C ASP A 60 -9.84 -3.32 -15.77
N LYS A 61 -9.35 -2.39 -14.97
CA LYS A 61 -9.13 -2.62 -13.54
C LYS A 61 -10.43 -2.87 -12.77
N ASP A 62 -11.54 -2.32 -13.26
CA ASP A 62 -12.86 -2.45 -12.62
C ASP A 62 -13.43 -3.88 -12.77
N GLU A 63 -12.82 -4.71 -13.62
CA GLU A 63 -13.16 -6.14 -13.76
C GLU A 63 -12.46 -7.02 -12.71
N ILE A 64 -11.51 -6.48 -11.92
CA ILE A 64 -10.77 -7.24 -10.92
C ILE A 64 -11.56 -7.27 -9.60
N PRO A 65 -12.00 -8.46 -9.12
CA PRO A 65 -12.74 -8.54 -7.87
C PRO A 65 -11.90 -8.16 -6.65
N GLU A 66 -12.44 -7.36 -5.75
CA GLU A 66 -11.78 -7.05 -4.47
C GLU A 66 -11.45 -8.30 -3.64
N SER A 67 -12.30 -9.34 -3.73
CA SER A 67 -12.05 -10.62 -3.05
C SER A 67 -10.72 -11.24 -3.46
N TYR A 68 -10.37 -11.16 -4.74
CA TYR A 68 -9.10 -11.68 -5.24
C TYR A 68 -7.91 -10.86 -4.74
N LEU A 69 -8.04 -9.52 -4.69
CA LEU A 69 -6.97 -8.66 -4.18
C LEU A 69 -6.66 -8.92 -2.70
N ARG A 70 -7.65 -9.40 -1.93
CA ARG A 70 -7.49 -9.76 -0.52
C ARG A 70 -6.80 -11.10 -0.26
N GLU A 71 -6.57 -11.89 -1.30
CA GLU A 71 -5.83 -13.15 -1.20
C GLU A 71 -4.31 -12.94 -1.14
N PHE A 72 -3.83 -11.74 -1.52
CA PHE A 72 -2.42 -11.38 -1.41
C PHE A 72 -2.05 -11.00 0.02
N ASP A 73 -0.83 -11.36 0.44
CA ASP A 73 -0.24 -10.97 1.73
C ASP A 73 0.47 -9.60 1.69
N TYR A 74 0.27 -8.87 0.58
CA TYR A 74 0.81 -7.52 0.36
C TYR A 74 -0.17 -6.68 -0.46
N LEU A 75 0.03 -5.35 -0.44
CA LEU A 75 -0.82 -4.44 -1.17
C LEU A 75 -0.60 -4.58 -2.68
N VAL A 76 -1.62 -5.05 -3.37
CA VAL A 76 -1.67 -5.17 -4.83
C VAL A 76 -2.76 -4.24 -5.38
N PHE A 77 -2.48 -3.61 -6.51
CA PHE A 77 -3.46 -2.73 -7.16
C PHE A 77 -4.18 -3.48 -8.28
N PRO A 78 -5.50 -3.25 -8.46
CA PRO A 78 -6.26 -3.88 -9.53
C PRO A 78 -5.68 -3.57 -10.91
N ASP A 79 -5.08 -2.39 -11.09
CA ASP A 79 -4.36 -2.01 -12.32
C ASP A 79 -3.24 -3.01 -12.65
N ASN A 80 -2.43 -3.39 -11.66
CA ASN A 80 -1.33 -4.33 -11.86
C ASN A 80 -1.85 -5.73 -12.24
N VAL A 81 -2.90 -6.20 -11.56
CA VAL A 81 -3.53 -7.49 -11.86
C VAL A 81 -4.10 -7.48 -13.28
N ALA A 82 -4.87 -6.46 -13.65
CA ALA A 82 -5.45 -6.34 -14.98
C ALA A 82 -4.37 -6.36 -16.09
N ILE A 83 -3.29 -5.62 -15.90
CA ILE A 83 -2.16 -5.61 -16.85
C ILE A 83 -1.51 -6.99 -16.97
N VAL A 84 -1.28 -7.70 -15.86
CA VAL A 84 -0.70 -9.05 -15.88
C VAL A 84 -1.63 -10.04 -16.61
N LEU A 85 -2.94 -9.94 -16.40
CA LEU A 85 -3.93 -10.75 -17.14
C LEU A 85 -3.89 -10.47 -18.65
N GLY A 86 -3.77 -9.19 -19.03
CA GLY A 86 -3.62 -8.82 -20.44
C GLY A 86 -2.32 -9.34 -21.06
N ILE A 87 -1.24 -9.36 -20.30
CA ILE A 87 0.04 -9.96 -20.74
C ILE A 87 -0.13 -11.47 -20.90
N ALA A 88 -0.74 -12.16 -19.92
CA ALA A 88 -1.03 -13.58 -19.96
C ALA A 88 -1.83 -13.94 -21.21
N GLN A 89 -2.90 -13.20 -21.51
CA GLN A 89 -3.68 -13.34 -22.73
C GLN A 89 -2.80 -13.17 -23.99
N ALA A 90 -1.94 -12.15 -23.99
CA ALA A 90 -1.07 -11.86 -25.13
C ALA A 90 -0.11 -13.00 -25.45
N ILE A 91 0.36 -13.75 -24.45
CA ILE A 91 1.32 -14.86 -24.61
C ILE A 91 0.66 -16.23 -24.57
N GLY A 92 -0.68 -16.32 -24.45
CA GLY A 92 -1.44 -17.56 -24.49
C GLY A 92 -1.47 -18.34 -23.18
N VAL A 93 -1.25 -17.68 -22.05
CA VAL A 93 -1.47 -18.26 -20.70
C VAL A 93 -2.95 -18.11 -20.36
N ASP A 94 -3.58 -19.18 -19.89
CA ASP A 94 -4.99 -19.13 -19.49
C ASP A 94 -5.21 -18.29 -18.21
N TYR A 95 -6.44 -17.81 -18.06
CA TYR A 95 -6.82 -16.89 -17.01
C TYR A 95 -6.57 -17.42 -15.58
N GLU A 96 -6.97 -18.68 -15.32
CA GLU A 96 -6.85 -19.30 -13.99
C GLU A 96 -5.38 -19.53 -13.62
N THR A 97 -4.57 -19.99 -14.59
CA THR A 97 -3.12 -20.14 -14.41
C THR A 97 -2.45 -18.79 -14.10
N ALA A 98 -2.89 -17.72 -14.77
CA ALA A 98 -2.36 -16.37 -14.51
C ALA A 98 -2.71 -15.87 -13.10
N LEU A 99 -3.96 -16.06 -12.66
CA LEU A 99 -4.41 -15.69 -11.30
C LEU A 99 -3.60 -16.45 -10.25
N GLN A 100 -3.49 -17.77 -10.39
CA GLN A 100 -2.74 -18.59 -9.43
C GLN A 100 -1.24 -18.25 -9.43
N GLY A 101 -0.68 -17.97 -10.60
CA GLY A 101 0.71 -17.54 -10.73
C GLY A 101 1.01 -16.24 -9.99
N MET A 102 0.11 -15.27 -10.05
CA MET A 102 0.25 -14.02 -9.31
C MET A 102 0.20 -14.20 -7.78
N LEU A 103 -0.71 -15.06 -7.27
CA LEU A 103 -0.79 -15.37 -5.84
C LEU A 103 0.47 -16.08 -5.32
N ASN A 104 1.09 -16.90 -6.17
CA ASN A 104 2.31 -17.63 -5.81
C ASN A 104 3.60 -16.81 -6.01
N ALA A 105 3.51 -15.64 -6.64
CA ALA A 105 4.67 -14.79 -6.86
C ALA A 105 5.12 -14.15 -5.54
N PRO A 106 6.42 -14.14 -5.21
CA PRO A 106 6.91 -13.45 -4.02
C PRO A 106 6.71 -11.95 -4.16
N ALA A 107 6.32 -11.30 -3.07
CA ALA A 107 6.24 -9.85 -3.03
C ALA A 107 7.61 -9.20 -3.23
N ASP A 108 7.64 -8.04 -3.88
CA ASP A 108 8.85 -7.23 -3.98
C ASP A 108 9.37 -6.82 -2.59
N PRO A 109 10.70 -6.71 -2.41
CA PRO A 109 11.27 -6.12 -1.22
C PRO A 109 10.73 -4.69 -1.02
N GLY A 110 10.11 -4.43 0.13
CA GLY A 110 9.50 -3.13 0.43
C GLY A 110 8.01 -3.02 0.05
N ALA A 111 7.40 -4.04 -0.51
CA ALA A 111 5.95 -4.10 -0.64
C ALA A 111 5.28 -3.96 0.74
N VAL A 112 4.18 -3.22 0.76
CA VAL A 112 3.39 -3.06 1.99
C VAL A 112 2.72 -4.39 2.32
N ARG A 113 3.17 -5.02 3.41
CA ARG A 113 2.60 -6.29 3.87
C ARG A 113 1.25 -6.07 4.51
N ILE A 114 0.30 -6.91 4.12
CA ILE A 114 -1.04 -6.96 4.71
C ILE A 114 -1.29 -8.39 5.13
N LYS A 115 -1.54 -8.59 6.42
CA LYS A 115 -1.80 -9.91 6.98
C LYS A 115 -3.00 -9.90 7.91
N TYR A 116 -3.78 -10.98 7.91
CA TYR A 116 -4.74 -11.27 8.96
C TYR A 116 -4.04 -11.98 10.12
N PHE A 117 -4.44 -11.64 11.33
CA PHE A 117 -4.01 -12.35 12.54
C PHE A 117 -5.16 -12.44 13.55
N HIS A 118 -5.10 -13.41 14.47
CA HIS A 118 -6.12 -13.61 15.47
C HIS A 118 -5.64 -13.13 16.84
N ALA A 119 -6.47 -12.29 17.49
CA ALA A 119 -6.31 -11.86 18.87
C ALA A 119 -7.71 -11.64 19.48
N ASN A 120 -7.87 -11.85 20.78
CA ASN A 120 -9.13 -11.66 21.51
C ASN A 120 -10.33 -12.39 20.88
N ASN A 121 -10.12 -13.56 20.29
CA ASN A 121 -11.13 -14.33 19.52
C ASN A 121 -11.69 -13.57 18.30
N THR A 122 -11.00 -12.54 17.82
CA THR A 122 -11.38 -11.77 16.64
C THR A 122 -10.29 -11.83 15.57
N LYS A 123 -10.72 -11.64 14.32
CA LYS A 123 -9.83 -11.50 13.18
C LYS A 123 -9.46 -10.04 13.03
N ASN A 124 -8.17 -9.75 13.00
CA ASN A 124 -7.61 -8.42 12.84
C ASN A 124 -6.83 -8.32 11.53
N VAL A 125 -6.65 -7.10 11.05
CA VAL A 125 -5.88 -6.79 9.83
C VAL A 125 -4.63 -6.03 10.24
N PHE A 126 -3.48 -6.52 9.85
CA PHE A 126 -2.19 -5.87 10.05
C PHE A 126 -1.69 -5.29 8.73
N VAL A 127 -1.25 -4.04 8.76
CA VAL A 127 -0.63 -3.35 7.63
C VAL A 127 0.74 -2.83 8.04
N ASN A 128 1.77 -3.46 7.50
CA ASN A 128 3.15 -3.08 7.76
C ASN A 128 3.58 -1.97 6.80
N ALA A 129 3.39 -0.71 7.21
CA ALA A 129 3.83 0.47 6.47
C ALA A 129 5.06 1.15 7.12
N PHE A 130 5.81 0.47 8.00
CA PHE A 130 7.03 1.03 8.63
C PHE A 130 8.11 1.47 7.64
N ALA A 131 8.12 0.92 6.43
CA ALA A 131 9.06 1.31 5.38
C ALA A 131 8.71 2.65 4.72
N ALA A 132 7.48 3.12 4.85
CA ALA A 132 7.07 4.45 4.39
C ALA A 132 7.64 5.52 5.33
N ASN A 133 8.64 6.24 4.85
CA ASN A 133 9.42 7.15 5.68
C ASN A 133 8.84 8.56 5.81
N GLU A 134 7.74 8.83 5.11
CA GLU A 134 7.14 10.16 4.99
C GLU A 134 5.62 10.10 5.23
N PRO A 135 5.05 11.14 5.89
CA PRO A 135 3.62 11.22 6.15
C PRO A 135 2.75 11.11 4.89
N GLN A 136 3.15 11.76 3.79
CA GLN A 136 2.37 11.75 2.55
C GLN A 136 2.31 10.35 1.92
N SER A 137 3.46 9.67 1.80
CA SER A 137 3.53 8.29 1.32
C SER A 137 2.72 7.35 2.21
N THR A 138 2.79 7.55 3.53
CA THR A 138 2.04 6.76 4.51
C THR A 138 0.52 6.98 4.38
N LYS A 139 0.06 8.22 4.21
CA LYS A 139 -1.35 8.53 3.91
C LYS A 139 -1.80 7.90 2.59
N ALA A 140 -0.95 7.97 1.57
CA ALA A 140 -1.26 7.36 0.27
C ALA A 140 -1.46 5.84 0.39
N ILE A 141 -0.67 5.16 1.23
CA ILE A 141 -0.85 3.73 1.54
C ILE A 141 -2.18 3.51 2.25
N LEU A 142 -2.48 4.27 3.31
CA LEU A 142 -3.73 4.13 4.06
C LEU A 142 -4.94 4.36 3.15
N ASN A 143 -4.93 5.42 2.34
CA ASN A 143 -5.98 5.74 1.37
C ASN A 143 -6.17 4.64 0.30
N LYS A 144 -5.16 3.82 0.07
CA LYS A 144 -5.24 2.67 -0.84
C LYS A 144 -5.73 1.40 -0.14
N VAL A 145 -5.42 1.24 1.15
CA VAL A 145 -5.86 0.08 1.96
C VAL A 145 -7.33 0.19 2.36
N GLU A 146 -7.79 1.37 2.75
CA GLU A 146 -9.17 1.58 3.22
C GLU A 146 -10.26 1.20 2.21
N PRO A 147 -10.15 1.53 0.90
CA PRO A 147 -11.15 1.15 -0.09
C PRO A 147 -11.31 -0.36 -0.29
N TYR A 148 -10.35 -1.18 0.12
CA TYR A 148 -10.47 -2.65 0.08
C TYR A 148 -11.46 -3.21 1.09
N ASN A 149 -12.12 -2.37 1.89
CA ASN A 149 -13.18 -2.78 2.80
C ASN A 149 -12.79 -3.95 3.71
N TYR A 150 -11.57 -3.94 4.24
CA TYR A 150 -11.18 -4.90 5.26
C TYR A 150 -12.16 -4.82 6.44
N PRO A 151 -12.68 -5.94 6.93
CA PRO A 151 -13.65 -5.92 8.02
C PRO A 151 -12.95 -5.58 9.33
N TYR A 152 -13.07 -4.34 9.77
CA TYR A 152 -12.62 -3.89 11.09
C TYR A 152 -13.61 -2.84 11.66
N ARG A 153 -13.61 -2.69 12.98
CA ARG A 153 -14.42 -1.71 13.72
C ARG A 153 -13.58 -0.64 14.40
N LYS A 154 -12.29 -0.90 14.56
CA LYS A 154 -11.34 -0.05 15.28
C LYS A 154 -10.06 0.10 14.46
N LYS A 155 -9.54 1.32 14.39
CA LYS A 155 -8.25 1.60 13.74
C LYS A 155 -7.21 1.91 14.81
N ILE A 156 -6.13 1.14 14.81
CA ILE A 156 -4.99 1.30 15.68
C ILE A 156 -3.81 1.77 14.83
N VAL A 157 -3.24 2.91 15.15
CA VAL A 157 -1.97 3.36 14.58
C VAL A 157 -0.85 3.01 15.53
N ILE A 158 0.19 2.35 15.04
CA ILE A 158 1.43 2.11 15.80
C ILE A 158 2.52 3.00 15.20
N LEU A 159 2.93 4.03 15.93
CA LEU A 159 4.02 4.91 15.55
C LEU A 159 5.31 4.51 16.28
N ASN A 160 6.32 4.08 15.51
CA ASN A 160 7.64 3.78 16.06
C ASN A 160 8.59 4.97 15.84
N CYS A 161 9.00 5.61 16.95
CA CYS A 161 9.87 6.78 16.99
C CYS A 161 11.34 6.40 17.15
N ARG A 162 12.24 7.30 16.74
CA ARG A 162 13.69 7.14 16.91
C ARG A 162 14.33 8.43 17.38
N SER A 163 15.28 8.33 18.32
CA SER A 163 15.99 9.48 18.87
C SER A 163 16.94 10.18 17.87
N ASP A 164 17.38 9.47 16.84
CA ASP A 164 18.24 10.01 15.77
C ASP A 164 17.41 10.49 14.54
N ARG A 165 16.07 10.46 14.63
CA ARG A 165 15.12 10.88 13.61
C ARG A 165 13.93 11.64 14.21
N VAL A 166 14.24 12.57 15.10
CA VAL A 166 13.22 13.38 15.80
C VAL A 166 12.43 14.25 14.81
N ASP A 167 13.11 14.77 13.80
CA ASP A 167 12.52 15.50 12.66
C ASP A 167 11.41 14.69 11.95
N ARG A 168 11.64 13.40 11.74
CA ARG A 168 10.62 12.52 11.16
C ARG A 168 9.42 12.37 12.10
N THR A 169 9.66 12.16 13.40
CA THR A 169 8.57 12.08 14.37
C THR A 169 7.73 13.35 14.36
N GLN A 170 8.36 14.52 14.27
CA GLN A 170 7.68 15.81 14.15
C GLN A 170 6.80 15.88 12.90
N LEU A 171 7.33 15.46 11.74
CA LEU A 171 6.53 15.43 10.50
C LEU A 171 5.32 14.52 10.63
N PHE A 172 5.44 13.35 11.29
CA PHE A 172 4.29 12.47 11.54
C PHE A 172 3.27 13.08 12.49
N VAL A 173 3.70 13.80 13.52
CA VAL A 173 2.82 14.55 14.42
C VAL A 173 2.02 15.59 13.63
N GLU A 174 2.70 16.44 12.87
CA GLU A 174 2.10 17.60 12.18
C GLU A 174 1.29 17.23 10.94
N ASN A 175 1.68 16.16 10.23
CA ASN A 175 1.17 15.87 8.89
C ASN A 175 0.58 14.46 8.73
N PHE A 176 0.39 13.71 9.81
CA PHE A 176 -0.25 12.40 9.77
C PHE A 176 -1.24 12.23 10.92
N LEU A 177 -0.81 12.36 12.17
CA LEU A 177 -1.64 12.06 13.34
C LEU A 177 -2.83 13.03 13.49
N GLU A 178 -2.71 14.27 13.06
CA GLU A 178 -3.81 15.25 13.08
C GLU A 178 -4.81 15.04 11.94
N ASP A 179 -4.35 14.51 10.81
CA ASP A 179 -5.14 14.42 9.58
C ASP A 179 -5.83 13.05 9.39
N VAL A 180 -5.36 12.01 10.11
CA VAL A 180 -5.85 10.64 9.96
C VAL A 180 -6.80 10.31 11.10
N ASP A 181 -7.93 9.72 10.74
CA ASP A 181 -8.83 9.18 11.75
C ASP A 181 -8.33 7.83 12.28
N TYR A 182 -8.26 7.68 13.63
CA TYR A 182 -7.91 6.46 14.34
C TYR A 182 -8.50 6.49 15.75
N ASP A 183 -8.71 5.32 16.34
CA ASP A 183 -9.27 5.17 17.69
C ASP A 183 -8.17 5.08 18.75
N VAL A 184 -7.07 4.42 18.42
CA VAL A 184 -5.95 4.15 19.34
C VAL A 184 -4.64 4.50 18.68
N LEU A 185 -3.80 5.24 19.39
CA LEU A 185 -2.39 5.44 19.05
C LEU A 185 -1.51 4.67 20.04
N ILE A 186 -0.69 3.78 19.52
CA ILE A 186 0.38 3.10 20.26
C ILE A 186 1.71 3.74 19.81
N CYS A 187 2.44 4.32 20.74
CA CYS A 187 3.73 4.91 20.48
C CYS A 187 4.84 4.05 21.07
N THR A 188 5.89 3.79 20.29
CA THR A 188 7.03 2.96 20.69
C THR A 188 8.34 3.64 20.29
N GLY A 189 9.45 3.08 20.76
CA GLY A 189 10.78 3.56 20.42
C GLY A 189 11.32 4.59 21.40
N LYS A 190 11.85 5.71 20.90
CA LYS A 190 12.50 6.76 21.72
C LYS A 190 12.15 8.15 21.25
N SER A 191 12.21 9.13 22.16
CA SER A 191 11.90 10.55 21.90
C SER A 191 10.44 10.77 21.50
N THR A 192 9.51 10.22 22.28
CA THR A 192 8.08 10.25 22.06
C THR A 192 7.37 11.47 22.64
N GLN A 193 8.09 12.39 23.34
CA GLN A 193 7.49 13.51 24.06
C GLN A 193 6.57 14.40 23.21
N MET A 194 6.95 14.67 21.96
CA MET A 194 6.11 15.49 21.07
C MET A 194 4.80 14.79 20.69
N VAL A 195 4.82 13.46 20.60
CA VAL A 195 3.60 12.67 20.39
C VAL A 195 2.72 12.73 21.62
N SER A 196 3.31 12.61 22.83
CA SER A 196 2.57 12.73 24.09
C SER A 196 1.91 14.11 24.22
N ASN A 197 2.64 15.19 23.88
CA ASN A 197 2.11 16.56 23.91
C ASN A 197 0.91 16.73 22.96
N LEU A 198 0.96 16.17 21.74
CA LEU A 198 -0.18 16.18 20.83
C LEU A 198 -1.37 15.43 21.44
N MET A 199 -1.13 14.22 21.98
CA MET A 199 -2.21 13.38 22.50
C MET A 199 -2.90 13.96 23.76
N GLU A 200 -2.25 14.84 24.50
CA GLU A 200 -2.89 15.62 25.56
C GLU A 200 -3.98 16.55 25.02
N THR A 201 -3.87 17.00 23.76
CA THR A 201 -4.88 17.83 23.10
C THR A 201 -6.00 17.02 22.44
N MET A 202 -5.77 15.72 22.20
CA MET A 202 -6.71 14.77 21.56
C MET A 202 -7.32 13.80 22.58
N SER A 203 -7.96 14.34 23.61
CA SER A 203 -8.44 13.55 24.76
C SER A 203 -9.49 12.48 24.44
N GLU A 204 -10.14 12.55 23.28
CA GLU A 204 -11.10 11.58 22.79
C GLU A 204 -10.44 10.31 22.22
N LYS A 205 -9.14 10.36 21.91
CA LYS A 205 -8.38 9.24 21.36
C LYS A 205 -7.61 8.51 22.46
N LYS A 206 -7.58 7.19 22.38
CA LYS A 206 -6.80 6.38 23.33
C LYS A 206 -5.33 6.44 22.95
N TYR A 207 -4.48 6.70 23.94
CA TYR A 207 -3.02 6.77 23.77
C TYR A 207 -2.30 5.81 24.71
N LEU A 208 -1.39 5.01 24.16
CA LEU A 208 -0.50 4.11 24.89
C LEU A 208 0.94 4.40 24.49
N ASN A 209 1.77 4.79 25.46
CA ASN A 209 3.17 5.07 25.25
C ASN A 209 4.04 3.98 25.90
N PHE A 210 4.83 3.30 25.08
CA PHE A 210 5.74 2.22 25.49
C PHE A 210 7.21 2.64 25.38
N GLU A 211 7.54 3.94 25.42
CA GLU A 211 8.93 4.39 25.47
C GLU A 211 9.65 3.82 26.70
N GLY A 212 10.77 3.12 26.44
CA GLY A 212 11.57 2.54 27.52
C GLY A 212 10.99 1.29 28.19
N GLN A 213 9.86 0.79 27.71
CA GLN A 213 9.25 -0.44 28.19
C GLN A 213 9.89 -1.68 27.55
N ASP A 214 9.79 -2.82 28.22
CA ASP A 214 10.18 -4.10 27.66
C ASP A 214 9.28 -4.47 26.48
N PHE A 215 9.83 -5.20 25.51
CA PHE A 215 9.09 -5.57 24.32
C PHE A 215 7.82 -6.40 24.62
N SER A 216 7.87 -7.24 25.66
CA SER A 216 6.71 -8.00 26.12
C SER A 216 5.52 -7.14 26.55
N GLU A 217 5.77 -5.92 27.03
CA GLU A 217 4.68 -4.97 27.34
C GLU A 217 4.08 -4.36 26.08
N ILE A 218 4.91 -4.13 25.05
CA ILE A 218 4.44 -3.70 23.73
C ILE A 218 3.54 -4.78 23.12
N GLU A 219 3.97 -6.05 23.13
CA GLU A 219 3.21 -7.20 22.67
C GLU A 219 1.83 -7.30 23.36
N LYS A 220 1.83 -7.25 24.69
CA LYS A 220 0.59 -7.26 25.48
C LYS A 220 -0.33 -6.08 25.14
N GLY A 221 0.22 -4.89 25.01
CA GLY A 221 -0.53 -3.70 24.64
C GLY A 221 -1.18 -3.81 23.27
N ILE A 222 -0.43 -4.30 22.28
CA ILE A 222 -0.96 -4.53 20.93
C ILE A 222 -2.08 -5.58 20.95
N LEU A 223 -1.85 -6.73 21.58
CA LEU A 223 -2.84 -7.81 21.67
C LEU A 223 -4.09 -7.37 22.45
N HIS A 224 -3.92 -6.58 23.52
CA HIS A 224 -5.07 -6.08 24.29
C HIS A 224 -5.98 -5.19 23.44
N GLU A 225 -5.41 -4.36 22.58
CA GLU A 225 -6.15 -3.45 21.70
C GLU A 225 -6.69 -4.11 20.42
N ALA A 226 -6.06 -5.19 19.95
CA ALA A 226 -6.41 -5.88 18.73
C ALA A 226 -7.73 -6.69 18.88
N ASP A 227 -8.84 -5.98 18.78
CA ASP A 227 -10.20 -6.53 18.80
C ASP A 227 -10.97 -6.02 17.58
N ASN A 228 -11.08 -6.87 16.56
CA ASN A 228 -11.67 -6.54 15.26
C ASN A 228 -11.08 -5.22 14.71
N ALA A 229 -9.77 -5.15 14.68
CA ALA A 229 -9.01 -3.94 14.41
C ALA A 229 -8.21 -3.99 13.10
N LEU A 230 -8.04 -2.82 12.49
CA LEU A 230 -6.98 -2.53 11.53
C LEU A 230 -5.79 -1.99 12.32
N VAL A 231 -4.67 -2.70 12.31
CA VAL A 231 -3.41 -2.29 12.94
C VAL A 231 -2.48 -1.76 11.85
N PHE A 232 -2.34 -0.44 11.80
CA PHE A 232 -1.56 0.27 10.78
C PHE A 232 -0.25 0.78 11.37
N CYS A 233 0.87 0.23 10.92
CA CYS A 233 2.19 0.50 11.47
C CYS A 233 2.95 1.52 10.64
N VAL A 234 3.46 2.59 11.30
CA VAL A 234 4.08 3.74 10.65
C VAL A 234 5.34 4.22 11.37
N GLY A 235 6.09 5.11 10.73
CA GLY A 235 7.29 5.75 11.28
C GLY A 235 8.56 5.04 10.86
N ASN A 236 9.18 4.25 11.72
CA ASN A 236 10.45 3.59 11.44
C ASN A 236 10.38 2.09 11.67
N ILE A 237 10.98 1.31 10.75
CA ILE A 237 11.07 -0.14 10.93
C ILE A 237 12.16 -0.56 11.96
N HIS A 238 13.19 0.26 12.15
CA HIS A 238 14.32 -0.07 13.04
C HIS A 238 13.94 -0.04 14.54
N GLY A 239 14.60 -0.86 15.32
CA GLY A 239 14.32 -1.02 16.75
C GLY A 239 13.02 -1.78 17.00
N PRO A 240 12.11 -1.27 17.85
CA PRO A 240 10.84 -1.94 18.11
C PRO A 240 10.00 -2.25 16.87
N GLY A 241 10.05 -1.40 15.82
CA GLY A 241 9.22 -1.55 14.62
C GLY A 241 9.42 -2.89 13.91
N GLY A 242 10.66 -3.32 13.67
CA GLY A 242 10.95 -4.61 13.06
C GLY A 242 10.45 -5.78 13.91
N ARG A 243 10.68 -5.72 15.22
CA ARG A 243 10.21 -6.76 16.17
C ARG A 243 8.67 -6.81 16.24
N ILE A 244 7.98 -5.67 16.16
CA ILE A 244 6.50 -5.62 16.08
C ILE A 244 6.02 -6.30 14.81
N ALA A 245 6.65 -6.01 13.68
CA ALA A 245 6.30 -6.65 12.42
C ALA A 245 6.49 -8.17 12.49
N GLU A 246 7.66 -8.64 12.91
CA GLU A 246 7.96 -10.07 13.08
C GLU A 246 6.99 -10.75 14.07
N PHE A 247 6.67 -10.08 15.18
CA PHE A 247 5.72 -10.60 16.18
C PHE A 247 4.33 -10.80 15.57
N ILE A 248 3.75 -9.79 14.94
CA ILE A 248 2.39 -9.86 14.37
C ILE A 248 2.37 -10.83 13.18
N GLU A 249 3.39 -10.81 12.33
CA GLU A 249 3.52 -11.72 11.20
C GLU A 249 3.68 -13.19 11.65
N GLY A 250 4.17 -13.43 12.87
CA GLY A 250 4.27 -14.75 13.50
C GLY A 250 2.98 -15.29 14.13
N ILE A 251 1.95 -14.46 14.32
CA ILE A 251 0.65 -14.90 14.86
C ILE A 251 -0.16 -15.59 13.76
N GLU A 252 -0.70 -16.77 14.05
CA GLU A 252 -1.60 -17.52 13.16
C GLU A 252 -3.03 -17.00 13.16
#